data_d7b0aaa62c92767ee9facedca713264e
#
_entry.id   d7b0aaa62c92767ee9facedca713264e
#
_cell.length_a   1.000
_cell.length_b   1.000
_cell.length_c   1.000
_cell.angle_alpha   90.00
_cell.angle_beta   90.00
_cell.angle_gamma   90.00
#
_symmetry.space_group_name_H-M   'P 1'
#
loop_
_entity.id
_entity.type
_entity.pdbx_description
1 polymer ?
#
loop_
_entity_poly.entity_id
_entity_poly.type
_entity_poly.pdbx_seq_one_letter_code
_entity_poly.pdbx_strand_id
1 'polypeptide(L)'
;MHGQIAVIFSDFKNDYNDGYVLGIQKQANLYGYKTFTFSMPQTSELYTNDEEWVFTLIDFEKYDGIIFVEHSFYAHKNLILPIEEALRKQKSCPVVVIGDSNTLPHVLRLENKERFERVAEHLIDVHGCKTIYCLGGDRNIADERIDGFRDVMARRGLPCGEQNVLYGGYWIPCAETLAKDIAYGAVEKPDAVLCVNDEIAYALIKKLFFFGLRVPEDLLVAGFDNAPYASNSAVSITTYAADTNHCGRRAVALLHSLVTGCEVEEIPQRPQGIITGASCGCGPKPLLNIRARLDVLQKTETANMEFRNSRFEEKLYKVRSQEELSQFIKNHKYLIRDQISVSVNCMDRSAEEAICIYLKDYLINGESVPFRARDIYPDVFSFGAIKNVHVLPLVFDKEVYGFMTIGYAEENVYTLHAKQFANRIAIGMEILRVREDAEAERLLAAVPIQTEQPADLLTANLDLKKTAAAVLVMHNGSMTKVPLENVLYFEAFEKRVFAALKSGKYEIKQRICELEDMLNGRKFIRISRSVLVNMNKVVGYKTGVDRTLLAVLSDKEELRVSRTHSDNFKKNLEEV
;
A
#
# COMPACT_ATOMS: atom_id res chain seq x y z
N MET A 1 14.61 28.81 -19.37
CA MET A 1 14.09 27.44 -19.43
C MET A 1 13.59 27.10 -18.04
N HIS A 2 12.40 26.56 -17.90
CA HIS A 2 11.95 26.11 -16.58
C HIS A 2 12.61 24.77 -16.32
N GLY A 3 13.37 24.66 -15.24
CA GLY A 3 14.01 23.41 -14.82
C GLY A 3 12.96 22.38 -14.33
N GLN A 4 13.41 21.14 -14.16
CA GLN A 4 12.56 20.03 -13.72
C GLN A 4 13.17 19.34 -12.50
N ILE A 5 12.33 19.02 -11.51
CA ILE A 5 12.73 18.29 -10.29
C ILE A 5 11.93 16.99 -10.20
N ALA A 6 12.64 15.87 -10.05
CA ALA A 6 12.00 14.61 -9.69
C ALA A 6 11.88 14.50 -8.17
N VAL A 7 10.73 14.04 -7.69
CA VAL A 7 10.47 13.78 -6.28
C VAL A 7 10.13 12.29 -6.13
N ILE A 8 10.94 11.59 -5.34
CA ILE A 8 10.71 10.19 -4.98
C ILE A 8 9.98 10.17 -3.64
N PHE A 9 8.80 9.60 -3.67
CA PHE A 9 7.86 9.65 -2.56
C PHE A 9 7.12 8.33 -2.42
N SER A 10 6.79 7.90 -1.20
CA SER A 10 6.06 6.65 -1.01
C SER A 10 4.56 6.85 -1.28
N ASP A 11 3.83 7.40 -0.34
CA ASP A 11 2.37 7.48 -0.41
C ASP A 11 1.80 8.70 0.32
N PHE A 12 0.73 9.27 -0.24
CA PHE A 12 -0.07 10.33 0.37
C PHE A 12 -1.12 9.72 1.31
N LYS A 13 -0.72 9.40 2.53
CA LYS A 13 -1.60 8.81 3.55
C LYS A 13 -2.28 9.82 4.45
N ASN A 14 -1.56 10.90 4.73
CA ASN A 14 -1.94 11.86 5.75
C ASN A 14 -1.29 13.21 5.47
N ASP A 15 -1.80 14.24 6.10
CA ASP A 15 -1.33 15.61 5.96
C ASP A 15 0.15 15.80 6.34
N TYR A 16 0.71 14.91 7.18
CA TYR A 16 2.14 14.90 7.51
C TYR A 16 2.98 14.66 6.26
N ASN A 17 2.69 13.61 5.52
CA ASN A 17 3.37 13.27 4.27
C ASN A 17 3.06 14.30 3.17
N ASP A 18 1.81 14.72 3.04
CA ASP A 18 1.37 15.71 2.06
C ASP A 18 2.11 17.03 2.22
N GLY A 19 2.41 17.40 3.46
CA GLY A 19 3.15 18.62 3.80
C GLY A 19 4.50 18.73 3.10
N TYR A 20 5.27 17.64 3.00
CA TYR A 20 6.55 17.63 2.30
C TYR A 20 6.38 18.00 0.83
N VAL A 21 5.48 17.31 0.13
CA VAL A 21 5.28 17.52 -1.30
C VAL A 21 4.70 18.90 -1.59
N LEU A 22 3.74 19.37 -0.81
CA LEU A 22 3.21 20.73 -0.94
C LEU A 22 4.28 21.80 -0.70
N GLY A 23 5.19 21.57 0.25
CA GLY A 23 6.34 22.46 0.48
C GLY A 23 7.31 22.47 -0.68
N ILE A 24 7.64 21.28 -1.21
CA ILE A 24 8.50 21.12 -2.39
C ILE A 24 7.88 21.84 -3.58
N GLN A 25 6.64 21.59 -3.91
CA GLN A 25 5.94 22.21 -5.03
C GLN A 25 5.90 23.73 -4.90
N LYS A 26 5.57 24.23 -3.71
CA LYS A 26 5.50 25.66 -3.44
C LYS A 26 6.82 26.37 -3.72
N GLN A 27 7.93 25.84 -3.20
CA GLN A 27 9.24 26.48 -3.40
C GLN A 27 9.76 26.26 -4.83
N ALA A 28 9.51 25.11 -5.43
CA ALA A 28 9.84 24.82 -6.82
C ALA A 28 9.13 25.79 -7.78
N ASN A 29 7.83 26.01 -7.58
CA ASN A 29 7.05 26.96 -8.36
C ASN A 29 7.60 28.40 -8.26
N LEU A 30 8.06 28.81 -7.06
CA LEU A 30 8.68 30.13 -6.86
C LEU A 30 9.98 30.29 -7.63
N TYR A 31 10.78 29.23 -7.74
CA TYR A 31 12.03 29.23 -8.50
C TYR A 31 11.86 28.88 -9.98
N GLY A 32 10.61 28.63 -10.43
CA GLY A 32 10.31 28.33 -11.82
C GLY A 32 10.57 26.89 -12.24
N TYR A 33 10.74 25.97 -11.30
CA TYR A 33 10.83 24.53 -11.59
C TYR A 33 9.45 23.90 -11.76
N LYS A 34 9.39 22.87 -12.59
CA LYS A 34 8.29 21.89 -12.60
C LYS A 34 8.65 20.71 -11.72
N THR A 35 7.69 20.16 -11.01
CA THR A 35 7.90 18.97 -10.19
C THR A 35 7.23 17.74 -10.79
N PHE A 36 7.92 16.61 -10.72
CA PHE A 36 7.43 15.29 -11.09
C PHE A 36 7.53 14.39 -9.87
N THR A 37 6.41 14.13 -9.22
CA THR A 37 6.36 13.29 -8.02
C THR A 37 5.99 11.87 -8.41
N PHE A 38 6.94 10.96 -8.28
CA PHE A 38 6.77 9.52 -8.46
C PHE A 38 6.38 8.90 -7.14
N SER A 39 5.24 8.24 -7.08
CA SER A 39 4.71 7.71 -5.82
C SER A 39 4.00 6.38 -5.99
N MET A 40 3.99 5.61 -4.89
CA MET A 40 3.31 4.33 -4.80
C MET A 40 1.95 4.53 -4.10
N PRO A 41 0.81 4.28 -4.78
CA PRO A 41 -0.49 4.50 -4.16
C PRO A 41 -0.88 3.49 -3.09
N GLN A 42 -0.20 2.36 -2.95
CA GLN A 42 -0.60 1.33 -2.01
C GLN A 42 -0.09 1.54 -0.59
N THR A 43 -0.97 1.32 0.37
CA THR A 43 -0.74 1.61 1.79
C THR A 43 -0.57 0.36 2.66
N SER A 44 -0.64 -0.85 2.11
CA SER A 44 -0.68 -2.09 2.87
C SER A 44 0.70 -2.75 2.94
N GLU A 45 1.22 -2.93 4.16
CA GLU A 45 2.42 -3.73 4.42
C GLU A 45 2.26 -5.21 4.01
N LEU A 46 1.02 -5.67 3.80
CA LEU A 46 0.69 -7.06 3.53
C LEU A 46 0.77 -7.43 2.04
N TYR A 47 0.82 -6.44 1.14
CA TYR A 47 0.81 -6.67 -0.30
C TYR A 47 1.88 -5.83 -0.98
N THR A 48 3.00 -6.44 -1.32
CA THR A 48 3.97 -5.87 -2.27
C THR A 48 3.41 -6.09 -3.67
N ASN A 49 2.83 -5.07 -4.28
CA ASN A 49 2.32 -5.13 -5.66
C ASN A 49 3.33 -4.66 -6.69
N ASP A 50 4.62 -4.62 -6.36
CA ASP A 50 5.68 -4.11 -7.24
C ASP A 50 5.43 -2.68 -7.76
N GLU A 51 4.71 -1.86 -6.99
CA GLU A 51 4.42 -0.46 -7.33
C GLU A 51 5.69 0.40 -7.37
N GLU A 52 6.75 -0.01 -6.68
CA GLU A 52 8.08 0.58 -6.71
C GLU A 52 8.69 0.63 -8.11
N TRP A 53 8.13 -0.16 -9.04
CA TRP A 53 8.48 -0.09 -10.45
C TRP A 53 8.37 1.34 -11.01
N VAL A 54 7.46 2.17 -10.51
CA VAL A 54 7.29 3.57 -10.94
C VAL A 54 8.58 4.37 -10.86
N PHE A 55 9.48 4.04 -9.95
CA PHE A 55 10.77 4.72 -9.80
C PHE A 55 11.76 4.40 -10.93
N THR A 56 11.54 3.32 -11.69
CA THR A 56 12.33 2.99 -12.88
C THR A 56 12.05 3.92 -14.06
N LEU A 57 10.94 4.66 -14.02
CA LEU A 57 10.58 5.68 -15.02
C LEU A 57 11.44 6.95 -14.88
N ILE A 58 12.16 7.14 -13.77
CA ILE A 58 12.98 8.32 -13.54
C ILE A 58 14.21 8.28 -14.44
N ASP A 59 14.24 9.16 -15.44
CA ASP A 59 15.40 9.40 -16.27
C ASP A 59 16.24 10.52 -15.64
N PHE A 60 17.31 10.15 -14.95
CA PHE A 60 18.15 11.07 -14.19
C PHE A 60 18.77 12.20 -15.04
N GLU A 61 18.87 12.01 -16.37
CA GLU A 61 19.43 13.02 -17.28
C GLU A 61 18.43 14.13 -17.63
N LYS A 62 17.15 13.92 -17.35
CA LYS A 62 16.08 14.88 -17.66
C LYS A 62 15.80 15.87 -16.54
N TYR A 63 16.25 15.57 -15.33
CA TYR A 63 15.97 16.38 -14.16
C TYR A 63 17.20 17.19 -13.75
N ASP A 64 16.99 18.46 -13.39
CA ASP A 64 18.04 19.32 -12.83
C ASP A 64 18.39 18.91 -11.40
N GLY A 65 17.52 18.16 -10.73
CA GLY A 65 17.78 17.62 -9.42
C GLY A 65 16.70 16.67 -8.92
N ILE A 66 17.02 15.95 -7.85
CA ILE A 66 16.15 14.94 -7.25
C ILE A 66 15.96 15.25 -5.76
N ILE A 67 14.72 15.12 -5.29
CA ILE A 67 14.41 15.13 -3.86
C ILE A 67 13.87 13.74 -3.48
N PHE A 68 14.58 13.07 -2.57
CA PHE A 68 14.17 11.81 -2.01
C PHE A 68 13.57 12.03 -0.61
N VAL A 69 12.26 11.83 -0.47
CA VAL A 69 11.56 11.96 0.81
C VAL A 69 11.58 10.60 1.52
N GLU A 70 12.72 10.25 2.09
CA GLU A 70 12.96 8.97 2.78
C GLU A 70 11.96 8.72 3.91
N HIS A 71 11.61 9.77 4.69
CA HIS A 71 10.64 9.67 5.77
C HIS A 71 9.26 9.17 5.33
N SER A 72 8.91 9.34 4.06
CA SER A 72 7.63 8.82 3.53
C SER A 72 7.63 7.29 3.40
N PHE A 73 8.80 6.64 3.40
CA PHE A 73 8.97 5.19 3.21
C PHE A 73 8.91 4.39 4.52
N TYR A 74 8.34 4.93 5.58
CA TYR A 74 8.25 4.23 6.87
C TYR A 74 7.64 2.83 6.77
N ALA A 75 6.58 2.66 5.97
CA ALA A 75 5.94 1.37 5.71
C ALA A 75 6.72 0.48 4.70
N HIS A 76 7.70 1.03 4.00
CA HIS A 76 8.43 0.40 2.90
C HIS A 76 9.96 0.52 3.08
N LYS A 77 10.46 0.30 4.29
CA LYS A 77 11.89 0.45 4.65
C LYS A 77 12.83 -0.39 3.80
N ASN A 78 12.36 -1.53 3.32
CA ASN A 78 13.10 -2.40 2.41
C ASN A 78 13.47 -1.72 1.08
N LEU A 79 12.75 -0.66 0.68
CA LEU A 79 13.02 0.08 -0.55
C LEU A 79 14.03 1.22 -0.37
N ILE A 80 14.29 1.68 0.86
CA ILE A 80 15.19 2.81 1.12
C ILE A 80 16.59 2.54 0.58
N LEU A 81 17.21 1.43 0.98
CA LEU A 81 18.57 1.09 0.54
C LEU A 81 18.71 0.90 -0.98
N PRO A 82 17.82 0.18 -1.67
CA PRO A 82 17.84 0.11 -3.14
C PRO A 82 17.72 1.46 -3.83
N ILE A 83 16.85 2.35 -3.34
CA ILE A 83 16.68 3.71 -3.89
C ILE A 83 17.96 4.52 -3.65
N GLU A 84 18.50 4.53 -2.44
CA GLU A 84 19.75 5.23 -2.11
C GLU A 84 20.92 4.73 -2.98
N GLU A 85 21.00 3.43 -3.22
CA GLU A 85 22.04 2.85 -4.08
C GLU A 85 21.91 3.35 -5.52
N ALA A 86 20.71 3.41 -6.07
CA ALA A 86 20.44 3.96 -7.41
C ALA A 86 20.80 5.46 -7.46
N LEU A 87 20.39 6.24 -6.46
CA LEU A 87 20.70 7.66 -6.36
C LEU A 87 22.20 7.95 -6.18
N ARG A 88 22.93 7.09 -5.49
CA ARG A 88 24.37 7.21 -5.33
C ARG A 88 25.16 6.88 -6.61
N LYS A 89 24.66 5.94 -7.42
CA LYS A 89 25.29 5.52 -8.68
C LYS A 89 25.15 6.58 -9.77
N GLN A 90 24.02 7.29 -9.83
CA GLN A 90 23.82 8.35 -10.81
C GLN A 90 24.71 9.56 -10.50
N LYS A 91 25.15 10.28 -11.54
CA LYS A 91 26.00 11.47 -11.47
C LYS A 91 25.45 12.64 -12.27
N SER A 92 24.26 12.49 -12.85
CA SER A 92 23.68 13.46 -13.78
C SER A 92 23.19 14.72 -13.08
N CYS A 93 22.66 14.60 -11.85
CA CYS A 93 22.09 15.72 -11.13
C CYS A 93 22.26 15.59 -9.60
N PRO A 94 22.22 16.70 -8.83
CA PRO A 94 22.29 16.67 -7.39
C PRO A 94 21.05 16.02 -6.75
N VAL A 95 21.27 15.41 -5.57
CA VAL A 95 20.25 14.77 -4.78
C VAL A 95 20.17 15.41 -3.40
N VAL A 96 18.96 15.74 -2.96
CA VAL A 96 18.65 16.17 -1.59
C VAL A 96 17.73 15.14 -0.95
N VAL A 97 18.05 14.73 0.27
CA VAL A 97 17.26 13.75 1.05
C VAL A 97 16.52 14.46 2.17
N ILE A 98 15.25 14.17 2.35
CA ILE A 98 14.49 14.50 3.56
C ILE A 98 14.36 13.20 4.36
N GLY A 99 15.18 13.02 5.38
CA GLY A 99 15.25 11.78 6.12
C GLY A 99 16.49 11.64 6.97
N ASP A 100 16.91 10.41 7.21
CA ASP A 100 18.02 10.06 8.10
C ASP A 100 19.18 9.33 7.39
N SER A 101 19.22 9.41 6.04
CA SER A 101 20.24 8.77 5.23
C SER A 101 21.66 9.08 5.74
N ASN A 102 22.48 8.03 5.84
CA ASN A 102 23.90 8.13 6.13
C ASN A 102 24.79 7.85 4.90
N THR A 103 24.17 7.56 3.75
CA THR A 103 24.87 7.15 2.51
C THR A 103 24.89 8.23 1.45
N LEU A 104 23.95 9.18 1.52
CA LEU A 104 23.81 10.29 0.57
C LEU A 104 24.26 11.62 1.20
N PRO A 105 24.85 12.54 0.43
CA PRO A 105 25.12 13.91 0.89
C PRO A 105 23.80 14.69 0.98
N HIS A 106 23.81 15.87 1.56
CA HIS A 106 22.70 16.81 1.56
C HIS A 106 21.39 16.25 2.17
N VAL A 107 21.47 15.84 3.42
CA VAL A 107 20.35 15.31 4.20
C VAL A 107 19.74 16.40 5.09
N LEU A 108 18.45 16.57 4.98
CA LEU A 108 17.66 17.45 5.85
C LEU A 108 16.86 16.59 6.84
N ARG A 109 17.14 16.78 8.13
CA ARG A 109 16.44 16.10 9.23
C ARG A 109 15.34 16.98 9.80
N LEU A 110 14.30 16.35 10.32
CA LEU A 110 13.28 16.98 11.15
C LEU A 110 13.72 16.84 12.62
N GLU A 111 13.72 17.94 13.34
CA GLU A 111 14.03 17.98 14.77
C GLU A 111 12.77 17.58 15.59
N ASN A 112 12.30 16.35 15.45
CA ASN A 112 11.09 15.88 16.09
C ASN A 112 11.27 15.68 17.60
N LYS A 113 12.49 15.40 18.05
CA LYS A 113 12.81 15.19 19.47
C LYS A 113 12.40 16.37 20.34
N GLU A 114 12.97 17.55 20.08
CA GLU A 114 12.71 18.76 20.86
C GLU A 114 11.24 19.19 20.84
N ARG A 115 10.58 18.98 19.71
CA ARG A 115 9.16 19.30 19.55
C ARG A 115 8.27 18.38 20.38
N PHE A 116 8.60 17.10 20.39
CA PHE A 116 7.89 16.10 21.18
C PHE A 116 8.13 16.30 22.69
N GLU A 117 9.37 16.65 23.06
CA GLU A 117 9.73 17.06 24.43
C GLU A 117 8.82 18.17 24.95
N ARG A 118 8.54 19.21 24.13
CA ARG A 118 7.67 20.34 24.51
C ARG A 118 6.24 19.89 24.81
N VAL A 119 5.70 18.90 24.11
CA VAL A 119 4.36 18.37 24.41
C VAL A 119 4.37 17.61 25.75
N ALA A 120 5.41 16.80 26.00
CA ALA A 120 5.56 16.13 27.29
C ALA A 120 5.73 17.15 28.43
N GLU A 121 6.54 18.19 28.26
CA GLU A 121 6.71 19.28 29.23
C GLU A 121 5.40 20.01 29.51
N HIS A 122 4.57 20.26 28.50
CA HIS A 122 3.26 20.86 28.67
C HIS A 122 2.35 20.02 29.60
N LEU A 123 2.33 18.69 29.40
CA LEU A 123 1.54 17.80 30.25
C LEU A 123 2.04 17.83 31.70
N ILE A 124 3.36 17.94 31.90
CA ILE A 124 3.96 17.97 33.23
C ILE A 124 3.81 19.35 33.89
N ASP A 125 4.22 20.42 33.20
CA ASP A 125 4.38 21.74 33.80
C ASP A 125 3.04 22.48 33.93
N VAL A 126 2.13 22.30 32.97
CA VAL A 126 0.83 22.97 32.96
C VAL A 126 -0.23 22.16 33.70
N HIS A 127 -0.20 20.83 33.56
CA HIS A 127 -1.25 19.96 34.11
C HIS A 127 -0.81 19.16 35.33
N GLY A 128 0.48 19.19 35.68
CA GLY A 128 1.01 18.49 36.87
C GLY A 128 1.02 16.96 36.73
N CYS A 129 0.99 16.43 35.51
CA CYS A 129 1.00 14.98 35.28
C CYS A 129 2.28 14.35 35.82
N LYS A 130 2.14 13.25 36.58
CA LYS A 130 3.23 12.48 37.16
C LYS A 130 3.38 11.12 36.51
N THR A 131 2.27 10.53 36.06
CA THR A 131 2.21 9.25 35.37
C THR A 131 1.78 9.50 33.93
N ILE A 132 2.73 9.35 32.98
CA ILE A 132 2.47 9.57 31.56
C ILE A 132 2.85 8.29 30.82
N TYR A 133 1.98 7.83 29.92
CA TYR A 133 2.31 6.79 28.97
C TYR A 133 2.61 7.41 27.62
N CYS A 134 3.71 6.98 26.98
CA CYS A 134 4.00 7.25 25.59
C CYS A 134 3.45 6.10 24.75
N LEU A 135 2.57 6.38 23.79
CA LEU A 135 1.87 5.37 23.00
C LEU A 135 2.24 5.45 21.52
N GLY A 136 2.77 4.37 20.99
CA GLY A 136 3.19 4.21 19.60
C GLY A 136 4.69 4.06 19.43
N GLY A 137 5.18 4.18 18.20
CA GLY A 137 6.58 3.96 17.86
C GLY A 137 6.97 2.49 17.75
N ASP A 138 8.20 2.24 17.28
CA ASP A 138 8.73 0.90 17.06
C ASP A 138 9.91 0.63 18.00
N ARG A 139 9.86 -0.49 18.70
CA ARG A 139 10.90 -0.88 19.67
C ARG A 139 12.26 -1.13 19.01
N ASN A 140 12.28 -1.53 17.76
CA ASN A 140 13.49 -1.94 17.04
C ASN A 140 14.18 -0.79 16.30
N ILE A 141 13.65 0.43 16.42
CA ILE A 141 14.13 1.60 15.69
C ILE A 141 14.34 2.74 16.66
N ALA A 142 15.45 3.45 16.52
CA ALA A 142 15.65 4.71 17.20
C ALA A 142 14.55 5.69 16.79
N ASP A 143 13.74 6.12 17.75
CA ASP A 143 12.60 7.01 17.53
C ASP A 143 12.82 8.28 18.34
N GLU A 144 13.14 9.37 17.65
CA GLU A 144 13.42 10.67 18.27
C GLU A 144 12.30 11.15 19.20
N ARG A 145 11.04 10.79 18.91
CA ARG A 145 9.89 11.15 19.75
C ARG A 145 9.93 10.41 21.07
N ILE A 146 10.20 9.11 21.05
CA ILE A 146 10.30 8.28 22.25
C ILE A 146 11.52 8.68 23.07
N ASP A 147 12.65 8.96 22.43
CA ASP A 147 13.86 9.42 23.10
C ASP A 147 13.62 10.78 23.76
N GLY A 148 12.95 11.71 23.09
CA GLY A 148 12.53 12.99 23.66
C GLY A 148 11.63 12.82 24.88
N PHE A 149 10.64 11.92 24.81
CA PHE A 149 9.79 11.60 25.97
C PHE A 149 10.60 11.09 27.15
N ARG A 150 11.49 10.13 26.93
CA ARG A 150 12.35 9.57 27.99
C ARG A 150 13.25 10.63 28.62
N ASP A 151 13.84 11.48 27.80
CA ASP A 151 14.71 12.55 28.28
C ASP A 151 13.96 13.56 29.16
N VAL A 152 12.73 13.93 28.80
CA VAL A 152 11.90 14.81 29.63
C VAL A 152 11.55 14.15 30.95
N MET A 153 11.09 12.89 30.93
CA MET A 153 10.75 12.16 32.15
C MET A 153 11.96 12.04 33.10
N ALA A 154 13.14 11.73 32.54
CA ALA A 154 14.38 11.66 33.30
C ALA A 154 14.78 13.03 33.88
N ARG A 155 14.74 14.11 33.09
CA ARG A 155 15.06 15.49 33.56
C ARG A 155 14.13 15.95 34.69
N ARG A 156 12.87 15.50 34.69
CA ARG A 156 11.85 15.85 35.70
C ARG A 156 11.81 14.88 36.87
N GLY A 157 12.66 13.83 36.88
CA GLY A 157 12.68 12.80 37.93
C GLY A 157 11.38 11.98 38.01
N LEU A 158 10.66 11.85 36.89
CA LEU A 158 9.41 11.09 36.80
C LEU A 158 9.67 9.65 36.37
N PRO A 159 8.81 8.70 36.77
CA PRO A 159 8.96 7.30 36.39
C PRO A 159 8.85 7.14 34.84
N CYS A 160 9.83 6.47 34.24
CA CYS A 160 9.83 6.12 32.83
C CYS A 160 10.46 4.75 32.61
N GLY A 161 9.76 3.69 33.03
CA GLY A 161 10.13 2.31 32.78
C GLY A 161 9.55 1.79 31.47
N GLU A 162 9.80 0.50 31.19
CA GLU A 162 9.23 -0.17 29.99
C GLU A 162 7.69 -0.12 29.95
N GLN A 163 7.04 -0.09 31.12
CA GLN A 163 5.59 0.03 31.24
C GLN A 163 5.05 1.40 30.83
N ASN A 164 5.90 2.43 30.73
CA ASN A 164 5.50 3.78 30.35
C ASN A 164 5.61 4.03 28.83
N VAL A 165 6.30 3.16 28.08
CA VAL A 165 6.44 3.24 26.62
C VAL A 165 5.77 2.04 25.98
N LEU A 166 4.61 2.26 25.42
CA LEU A 166 3.73 1.24 24.85
C LEU A 166 3.89 1.20 23.34
N TYR A 167 4.76 0.34 22.87
CA TYR A 167 5.05 0.19 21.45
C TYR A 167 3.87 -0.43 20.69
N GLY A 168 3.63 0.02 19.50
CA GLY A 168 2.54 -0.46 18.64
C GLY A 168 2.65 0.08 17.23
N GLY A 169 3.86 0.51 16.84
CA GLY A 169 4.09 1.21 15.58
C GLY A 169 3.40 2.57 15.56
N TYR A 170 3.02 3.01 14.38
CA TYR A 170 2.31 4.27 14.17
C TYR A 170 0.83 4.04 13.81
N TRP A 171 0.26 2.92 14.29
CA TRP A 171 -1.03 2.40 13.83
C TRP A 171 -2.09 2.36 14.93
N ILE A 172 -3.36 2.53 14.52
CA ILE A 172 -4.55 2.57 15.38
C ILE A 172 -4.71 1.40 16.38
N PRO A 173 -4.36 0.12 16.06
CA PRO A 173 -4.62 -0.99 16.98
C PRO A 173 -4.02 -0.84 18.37
N CYS A 174 -2.88 -0.16 18.52
CA CYS A 174 -2.28 0.06 19.85
C CYS A 174 -3.17 0.94 20.75
N ALA A 175 -3.84 1.92 20.17
CA ALA A 175 -4.77 2.80 20.86
C ALA A 175 -6.00 2.04 21.37
N GLU A 176 -6.53 1.12 20.57
CA GLU A 176 -7.68 0.29 20.96
C GLU A 176 -7.34 -0.65 22.10
N THR A 177 -6.15 -1.25 22.04
CA THR A 177 -5.64 -2.13 23.09
C THR A 177 -5.48 -1.38 24.41
N LEU A 178 -4.78 -0.23 24.40
CA LEU A 178 -4.58 0.56 25.61
C LEU A 178 -5.89 1.06 26.22
N ALA A 179 -6.81 1.55 25.41
CA ALA A 179 -8.12 2.01 25.92
C ALA A 179 -8.87 0.89 26.64
N LYS A 180 -8.83 -0.32 26.10
CA LYS A 180 -9.43 -1.51 26.70
C LYS A 180 -8.74 -1.88 28.01
N ASP A 181 -7.41 -1.90 28.02
CA ASP A 181 -6.63 -2.30 29.18
C ASP A 181 -6.82 -1.34 30.35
N ILE A 182 -6.89 -0.03 30.10
CA ILE A 182 -7.23 0.99 31.11
C ILE A 182 -8.67 0.78 31.62
N ALA A 183 -9.63 0.56 30.73
CA ALA A 183 -11.04 0.46 31.12
C ALA A 183 -11.33 -0.78 31.98
N TYR A 184 -10.64 -1.86 31.74
CA TYR A 184 -10.78 -3.11 32.52
C TYR A 184 -9.79 -3.23 33.68
N GLY A 185 -8.92 -2.23 33.90
CA GLY A 185 -7.94 -2.23 34.97
C GLY A 185 -6.79 -3.22 34.76
N ALA A 186 -6.54 -3.65 33.54
CA ALA A 186 -5.39 -4.48 33.18
C ALA A 186 -4.07 -3.69 33.28
N VAL A 187 -4.14 -2.37 33.08
CA VAL A 187 -3.07 -1.42 33.34
C VAL A 187 -3.57 -0.29 34.22
N GLU A 188 -2.67 0.29 35.01
CA GLU A 188 -2.99 1.45 35.85
C GLU A 188 -3.35 2.65 34.94
N LYS A 189 -4.41 3.38 35.31
CA LYS A 189 -4.82 4.56 34.56
C LYS A 189 -3.79 5.68 34.79
N PRO A 190 -3.12 6.19 33.72
CA PRO A 190 -2.18 7.29 33.83
C PRO A 190 -2.90 8.64 33.97
N ASP A 191 -2.17 9.70 34.38
CA ASP A 191 -2.64 11.07 34.33
C ASP A 191 -2.83 11.53 32.87
N ALA A 192 -1.91 11.11 31.99
CA ALA A 192 -1.94 11.45 30.58
C ALA A 192 -1.39 10.33 29.67
N VAL A 193 -1.85 10.32 28.42
CA VAL A 193 -1.24 9.55 27.35
C VAL A 193 -0.74 10.50 26.26
N LEU A 194 0.56 10.46 25.97
CA LEU A 194 1.21 11.16 24.88
C LEU A 194 1.37 10.18 23.71
N CYS A 195 0.61 10.40 22.64
CA CYS A 195 0.66 9.57 21.45
C CYS A 195 1.71 10.10 20.45
N VAL A 196 2.42 9.19 19.77
CA VAL A 196 3.45 9.59 18.80
C VAL A 196 2.90 10.32 17.58
N ASN A 197 1.58 10.21 17.33
CA ASN A 197 0.88 10.99 16.31
C ASN A 197 -0.58 11.26 16.67
N ASP A 198 -1.23 12.15 15.94
CA ASP A 198 -2.63 12.55 16.17
C ASP A 198 -3.64 11.47 15.76
N GLU A 199 -3.30 10.58 14.83
CA GLU A 199 -4.16 9.48 14.41
C GLU A 199 -4.38 8.48 15.54
N ILE A 200 -3.29 8.11 16.23
CA ILE A 200 -3.33 7.27 17.43
C ILE A 200 -4.10 7.97 18.55
N ALA A 201 -3.82 9.26 18.77
CA ALA A 201 -4.53 10.05 19.80
C ALA A 201 -6.03 10.11 19.54
N TYR A 202 -6.45 10.35 18.30
CA TYR A 202 -7.84 10.32 17.89
C TYR A 202 -8.51 8.98 18.15
N ALA A 203 -7.86 7.89 17.73
CA ALA A 203 -8.36 6.54 17.94
C ALA A 203 -8.47 6.19 19.44
N LEU A 204 -7.48 6.60 20.24
CA LEU A 204 -7.48 6.42 21.69
C LEU A 204 -8.67 7.14 22.34
N ILE A 205 -8.86 8.42 22.05
CA ILE A 205 -9.97 9.22 22.58
C ILE A 205 -11.31 8.56 22.25
N LYS A 206 -11.48 8.15 20.99
CA LYS A 206 -12.72 7.50 20.53
C LYS A 206 -13.01 6.20 21.28
N LYS A 207 -11.99 5.38 21.54
CA LYS A 207 -12.15 4.11 22.26
C LYS A 207 -12.32 4.33 23.76
N LEU A 208 -11.65 5.30 24.36
CA LEU A 208 -11.89 5.68 25.77
C LEU A 208 -13.35 6.06 25.99
N PHE A 209 -13.93 6.89 25.11
CA PHE A 209 -15.37 7.22 25.16
C PHE A 209 -16.26 5.99 25.01
N PHE A 210 -15.91 5.07 24.13
CA PHE A 210 -16.67 3.81 23.98
C PHE A 210 -16.72 3.00 25.28
N PHE A 211 -15.64 3.03 26.06
CA PHE A 211 -15.54 2.36 27.37
C PHE A 211 -16.03 3.25 28.55
N GLY A 212 -16.59 4.43 28.28
CA GLY A 212 -17.15 5.30 29.31
C GLY A 212 -16.13 6.22 30.02
N LEU A 213 -14.89 6.28 29.54
CA LEU A 213 -13.86 7.18 30.04
C LEU A 213 -13.89 8.51 29.28
N ARG A 214 -13.78 9.62 30.01
CA ARG A 214 -13.87 10.96 29.45
C ARG A 214 -12.49 11.60 29.31
N VAL A 215 -12.30 12.32 28.23
CA VAL A 215 -11.11 13.12 27.96
C VAL A 215 -11.54 14.58 27.84
N PRO A 216 -11.01 15.51 28.65
CA PRO A 216 -9.84 15.39 29.54
C PRO A 216 -10.14 14.97 30.98
N GLU A 217 -11.41 14.77 31.38
CA GLU A 217 -11.81 14.70 32.80
C GLU A 217 -11.25 13.50 33.54
N ASP A 218 -11.12 12.32 32.91
CA ASP A 218 -10.64 11.09 33.56
C ASP A 218 -9.15 10.83 33.27
N LEU A 219 -8.64 11.27 32.12
CA LEU A 219 -7.21 11.32 31.74
C LEU A 219 -7.00 12.30 30.59
N LEU A 220 -5.80 12.84 30.49
CA LEU A 220 -5.42 13.72 29.39
C LEU A 220 -4.89 12.93 28.21
N VAL A 221 -5.08 13.44 26.99
CA VAL A 221 -4.48 12.86 25.77
C VAL A 221 -3.84 13.98 24.96
N ALA A 222 -2.61 13.72 24.48
CA ALA A 222 -1.94 14.58 23.53
C ALA A 222 -1.43 13.76 22.33
N GLY A 223 -1.34 14.39 21.18
CA GLY A 223 -0.81 13.82 19.95
C GLY A 223 0.39 14.61 19.43
N PHE A 224 0.72 14.40 18.16
CA PHE A 224 1.79 15.04 17.43
C PHE A 224 1.48 15.08 15.93
N ASP A 225 2.06 15.97 15.16
CA ASP A 225 1.97 16.22 13.73
C ASP A 225 1.01 17.35 13.33
N ASN A 226 0.03 17.73 14.14
CA ASN A 226 -1.05 18.66 13.79
C ASN A 226 -1.83 18.21 12.55
N ALA A 227 -2.17 16.93 12.50
CA ALA A 227 -3.02 16.37 11.46
C ALA A 227 -4.47 16.90 11.55
N PRO A 228 -5.29 16.80 10.49
CA PRO A 228 -6.69 17.25 10.50
C PRO A 228 -7.52 16.64 11.62
N TYR A 229 -7.18 15.44 12.07
CA TYR A 229 -7.79 14.81 13.25
C TYR A 229 -7.65 15.66 14.52
N ALA A 230 -6.54 16.40 14.65
CA ALA A 230 -6.32 17.23 15.83
C ALA A 230 -7.38 18.30 16.00
N SER A 231 -7.77 19.00 14.93
CA SER A 231 -8.77 20.06 14.99
C SER A 231 -10.19 19.58 14.73
N ASN A 232 -10.37 18.54 13.91
CA ASN A 232 -11.68 18.09 13.42
C ASN A 232 -12.30 16.96 14.25
N SER A 233 -11.62 16.45 15.28
CA SER A 233 -12.16 15.45 16.20
C SER A 233 -13.22 16.01 17.15
N ALA A 234 -14.06 15.13 17.73
CA ALA A 234 -15.08 15.53 18.72
C ALA A 234 -14.47 16.24 19.94
N VAL A 235 -13.27 15.85 20.33
CA VAL A 235 -12.41 16.54 21.28
C VAL A 235 -11.17 16.97 20.52
N SER A 236 -10.95 18.28 20.35
CA SER A 236 -9.74 18.78 19.67
C SER A 236 -8.50 18.32 20.43
N ILE A 237 -7.53 17.80 19.68
CA ILE A 237 -6.33 17.18 20.26
C ILE A 237 -5.27 18.25 20.51
N THR A 238 -4.65 18.20 21.68
CA THR A 238 -3.43 18.96 21.96
C THR A 238 -2.28 18.31 21.21
N THR A 239 -1.56 19.08 20.39
CA THR A 239 -0.57 18.58 19.44
C THR A 239 0.55 19.58 19.20
N TYR A 240 1.57 19.19 18.46
CA TYR A 240 2.64 20.05 17.96
C TYR A 240 2.82 19.82 16.47
N ALA A 241 2.92 20.89 15.67
CA ALA A 241 3.08 20.77 14.23
C ALA A 241 4.48 20.26 13.85
N ALA A 242 4.54 19.13 13.20
CA ALA A 242 5.73 18.76 12.43
C ALA A 242 5.73 19.60 11.15
N ASP A 243 6.68 20.56 11.02
CA ASP A 243 6.71 21.49 9.88
C ASP A 243 7.28 20.84 8.62
N THR A 244 6.60 19.84 8.12
CA THR A 244 6.99 19.09 6.92
C THR A 244 6.96 19.97 5.67
N ASN A 245 6.04 20.96 5.62
CA ASN A 245 6.00 21.93 4.53
C ASN A 245 7.26 22.82 4.49
N HIS A 246 7.69 23.32 5.64
CA HIS A 246 8.94 24.08 5.72
C HIS A 246 10.14 23.23 5.32
N CYS A 247 10.20 21.98 5.76
CA CYS A 247 11.26 21.05 5.39
C CYS A 247 11.29 20.80 3.87
N GLY A 248 10.14 20.59 3.24
CA GLY A 248 10.03 20.48 1.78
C GLY A 248 10.54 21.72 1.04
N ARG A 249 10.19 22.92 1.55
CA ARG A 249 10.69 24.18 0.98
C ARG A 249 12.21 24.31 1.11
N ARG A 250 12.78 23.97 2.26
CA ARG A 250 14.23 23.98 2.48
C ARG A 250 14.95 23.00 1.54
N ALA A 251 14.36 21.84 1.27
CA ALA A 251 14.93 20.86 0.36
C ALA A 251 15.09 21.45 -1.06
N VAL A 252 14.09 22.18 -1.54
CA VAL A 252 14.18 22.85 -2.84
C VAL A 252 15.18 24.00 -2.83
N ALA A 253 15.23 24.80 -1.76
CA ALA A 253 16.21 25.88 -1.65
C ALA A 253 17.65 25.35 -1.69
N LEU A 254 17.91 24.26 -0.95
CA LEU A 254 19.20 23.58 -0.99
C LEU A 254 19.50 23.00 -2.38
N LEU A 255 18.53 22.33 -2.99
CA LEU A 255 18.69 21.78 -4.34
C LEU A 255 18.96 22.87 -5.37
N HIS A 256 18.25 23.99 -5.30
CA HIS A 256 18.47 25.15 -6.17
C HIS A 256 19.88 25.70 -6.05
N SER A 257 20.37 25.82 -4.82
CA SER A 257 21.76 26.23 -4.55
C SER A 257 22.77 25.27 -5.20
N LEU A 258 22.56 23.97 -5.10
CA LEU A 258 23.43 22.95 -5.71
C LEU A 258 23.42 23.00 -7.25
N VAL A 259 22.26 23.31 -7.84
CA VAL A 259 22.10 23.42 -9.31
C VAL A 259 22.68 24.69 -9.86
N THR A 260 22.48 25.82 -9.17
CA THR A 260 22.84 27.15 -9.69
C THR A 260 24.17 27.70 -9.16
N GLY A 261 24.69 27.12 -8.07
CA GLY A 261 25.87 27.66 -7.36
C GLY A 261 25.58 28.92 -6.52
N CYS A 262 24.30 29.33 -6.41
CA CYS A 262 23.91 30.45 -5.55
C CYS A 262 23.96 30.07 -4.07
N GLU A 263 24.04 31.06 -3.18
CA GLU A 263 23.88 30.80 -1.74
C GLU A 263 22.46 30.24 -1.43
N VAL A 264 22.38 29.38 -0.41
CA VAL A 264 21.09 28.83 0.03
C VAL A 264 20.22 29.93 0.63
N GLU A 265 19.05 30.16 0.07
CA GLU A 265 18.07 31.08 0.64
C GLU A 265 17.57 30.57 1.99
N GLU A 266 17.64 31.40 3.03
CA GLU A 266 17.03 31.05 4.31
C GLU A 266 15.49 31.15 4.22
N ILE A 267 14.83 30.01 4.36
CA ILE A 267 13.38 29.93 4.37
C ILE A 267 12.88 30.23 5.79
N PRO A 268 12.18 31.33 6.03
CA PRO A 268 11.72 31.67 7.36
C PRO A 268 10.76 30.60 7.91
N GLN A 269 11.08 30.10 9.09
CA GLN A 269 10.21 29.16 9.80
C GLN A 269 9.10 29.96 10.49
N ARG A 270 7.86 29.49 10.40
CA ARG A 270 6.76 30.06 11.19
C ARG A 270 7.02 29.77 12.67
N PRO A 271 6.72 30.73 13.58
CA PRO A 271 6.75 30.44 15.00
C PRO A 271 5.92 29.21 15.30
N GLN A 272 6.56 28.19 15.86
CA GLN A 272 5.86 26.93 16.17
C GLN A 272 5.75 26.81 17.69
N GLY A 273 4.64 26.30 18.12
CA GLY A 273 4.35 26.03 19.52
C GLY A 273 3.35 24.90 19.65
N ILE A 274 3.05 24.57 20.87
CA ILE A 274 2.00 23.61 21.19
C ILE A 274 0.67 24.21 20.75
N ILE A 275 -0.08 23.42 20.01
CA ILE A 275 -1.45 23.73 19.63
C ILE A 275 -2.35 23.07 20.67
N THR A 276 -2.85 23.87 21.59
CA THR A 276 -3.66 23.35 22.71
C THR A 276 -5.07 22.98 22.26
N GLY A 277 -5.47 21.77 22.56
CA GLY A 277 -6.80 21.22 22.30
C GLY A 277 -7.62 21.01 23.56
N ALA A 278 -8.85 20.58 23.40
CA ALA A 278 -9.72 20.20 24.50
C ALA A 278 -9.27 18.92 25.20
N SER A 279 -8.43 18.10 24.54
CA SER A 279 -7.98 16.80 25.07
C SER A 279 -7.04 16.90 26.27
N CYS A 280 -6.42 18.05 26.51
CA CYS A 280 -5.71 18.35 27.75
C CYS A 280 -6.45 19.38 28.63
N GLY A 281 -7.60 19.90 28.18
CA GLY A 281 -8.38 20.90 28.91
C GLY A 281 -7.99 22.35 28.65
N CYS A 282 -6.91 22.65 27.91
CA CYS A 282 -6.49 24.02 27.59
C CYS A 282 -7.27 24.64 26.42
N GLY A 283 -7.79 23.79 25.52
CA GLY A 283 -8.53 24.24 24.35
C GLY A 283 -10.01 24.53 24.63
N PRO A 284 -10.71 25.12 23.65
CA PRO A 284 -12.13 25.40 23.76
C PRO A 284 -12.95 24.12 23.90
N LYS A 285 -13.98 24.14 24.74
CA LYS A 285 -14.91 23.01 24.90
C LYS A 285 -15.55 22.63 23.56
N PRO A 286 -15.70 21.35 23.25
CA PRO A 286 -16.22 20.91 21.97
C PRO A 286 -17.68 21.35 21.74
N LEU A 287 -17.97 21.84 20.53
CA LEU A 287 -19.32 22.10 20.05
C LEU A 287 -19.96 20.79 19.57
N LEU A 288 -20.37 19.94 20.49
CA LEU A 288 -20.86 18.59 20.25
C LEU A 288 -21.90 18.46 19.13
N ASN A 289 -22.81 19.45 19.00
CA ASN A 289 -23.89 19.39 18.02
C ASN A 289 -23.46 19.62 16.57
N ILE A 290 -22.45 20.44 16.32
CA ILE A 290 -21.92 20.66 14.95
C ILE A 290 -21.11 19.46 14.49
N ARG A 291 -20.34 18.85 15.38
CA ARG A 291 -19.47 17.71 15.09
C ARG A 291 -20.25 16.43 14.86
N ALA A 292 -21.30 16.15 15.62
CA ALA A 292 -22.20 15.04 15.33
C ALA A 292 -22.85 15.17 13.93
N ARG A 293 -23.13 16.40 13.48
CA ARG A 293 -23.61 16.64 12.11
C ARG A 293 -22.55 16.41 11.05
N LEU A 294 -21.30 16.81 11.32
CA LEU A 294 -20.16 16.55 10.41
C LEU A 294 -19.86 15.05 10.29
N ASP A 295 -19.90 14.31 11.40
CA ASP A 295 -19.75 12.84 11.40
C ASP A 295 -20.85 12.15 10.57
N VAL A 296 -22.09 12.61 10.65
CA VAL A 296 -23.21 12.09 9.84
C VAL A 296 -22.99 12.42 8.36
N LEU A 297 -22.59 13.66 8.04
CA LEU A 297 -22.30 14.06 6.66
C LEU A 297 -21.15 13.24 6.06
N GLN A 298 -20.07 13.04 6.81
CA GLN A 298 -18.92 12.26 6.38
C GLN A 298 -19.29 10.78 6.15
N LYS A 299 -20.08 10.17 7.05
CA LYS A 299 -20.59 8.81 6.86
C LYS A 299 -21.50 8.68 5.64
N THR A 300 -22.37 9.68 5.40
CA THR A 300 -23.26 9.72 4.24
C THR A 300 -22.47 9.86 2.95
N GLU A 301 -21.41 10.68 2.96
CA GLU A 301 -20.54 10.88 1.82
C GLU A 301 -19.75 9.59 1.50
N THR A 302 -19.22 8.91 2.52
CA THR A 302 -18.56 7.60 2.39
C THR A 302 -19.50 6.55 1.79
N ALA A 303 -20.73 6.43 2.32
CA ALA A 303 -21.72 5.49 1.81
C ALA A 303 -22.14 5.79 0.36
N ASN A 304 -22.30 7.07 0.00
CA ASN A 304 -22.57 7.49 -1.37
C ASN A 304 -21.41 7.15 -2.32
N MET A 305 -20.18 7.21 -1.81
CA MET A 305 -19.00 6.86 -2.57
C MET A 305 -18.89 5.35 -2.80
N GLU A 306 -19.14 4.53 -1.79
CA GLU A 306 -19.18 3.07 -1.93
C GLU A 306 -20.21 2.64 -2.97
N PHE A 307 -21.39 3.24 -2.98
CA PHE A 307 -22.42 2.99 -3.98
C PHE A 307 -21.99 3.38 -5.40
N ARG A 308 -21.34 4.56 -5.56
CA ARG A 308 -20.80 4.98 -6.86
C ARG A 308 -19.68 4.05 -7.33
N ASN A 309 -18.84 3.59 -6.41
CA ASN A 309 -17.75 2.66 -6.65
C ASN A 309 -18.26 1.31 -7.15
N SER A 310 -19.29 0.75 -6.53
CA SER A 310 -19.91 -0.51 -6.96
C SER A 310 -20.46 -0.43 -8.40
N ARG A 311 -21.13 0.66 -8.76
CA ARG A 311 -21.61 0.88 -10.13
C ARG A 311 -20.48 1.09 -11.15
N PHE A 312 -19.38 1.67 -10.72
CA PHE A 312 -18.19 1.82 -11.54
C PHE A 312 -17.61 0.45 -11.91
N GLU A 313 -17.44 -0.41 -10.92
CA GLU A 313 -16.92 -1.77 -11.10
C GLU A 313 -17.81 -2.60 -12.03
N GLU A 314 -19.14 -2.57 -11.82
CA GLU A 314 -20.09 -3.27 -12.71
C GLU A 314 -19.94 -2.90 -14.19
N LYS A 315 -19.68 -1.62 -14.47
CA LYS A 315 -19.47 -1.15 -15.84
C LYS A 315 -18.08 -1.52 -16.37
N LEU A 316 -17.05 -1.45 -15.50
CA LEU A 316 -15.68 -1.81 -15.85
C LEU A 316 -15.59 -3.27 -16.30
N TYR A 317 -16.30 -4.18 -15.62
CA TYR A 317 -16.37 -5.59 -16.00
C TYR A 317 -17.00 -5.83 -17.39
N LYS A 318 -17.66 -4.85 -17.98
CA LYS A 318 -18.26 -4.96 -19.34
C LYS A 318 -17.34 -4.51 -20.46
N VAL A 319 -16.24 -3.86 -20.14
CA VAL A 319 -15.23 -3.39 -21.11
C VAL A 319 -14.58 -4.58 -21.83
N ARG A 320 -14.48 -4.50 -23.16
CA ARG A 320 -13.98 -5.59 -24.02
C ARG A 320 -12.81 -5.21 -24.91
N SER A 321 -12.49 -3.92 -25.03
CA SER A 321 -11.36 -3.45 -25.80
C SER A 321 -10.69 -2.25 -25.15
N GLN A 322 -9.49 -1.92 -25.62
CA GLN A 322 -8.74 -0.76 -25.16
C GLN A 322 -9.48 0.56 -25.48
N GLU A 323 -10.18 0.64 -26.61
CA GLU A 323 -11.01 1.78 -26.98
C GLU A 323 -12.19 1.95 -26.02
N GLU A 324 -12.86 0.83 -25.66
CA GLU A 324 -13.94 0.86 -24.67
C GLU A 324 -13.42 1.27 -23.29
N LEU A 325 -12.22 0.84 -22.89
CA LEU A 325 -11.57 1.28 -21.66
C LEU A 325 -11.28 2.78 -21.70
N SER A 326 -10.72 3.29 -22.79
CA SER A 326 -10.46 4.72 -22.99
C SER A 326 -11.76 5.54 -22.90
N GLN A 327 -12.82 5.10 -23.59
CA GLN A 327 -14.14 5.74 -23.50
C GLN A 327 -14.75 5.65 -22.10
N PHE A 328 -14.53 4.53 -21.41
CA PHE A 328 -14.95 4.37 -20.02
C PHE A 328 -14.26 5.38 -19.10
N ILE A 329 -12.92 5.54 -19.22
CA ILE A 329 -12.14 6.53 -18.48
C ILE A 329 -12.68 7.93 -18.73
N LYS A 330 -12.91 8.29 -19.99
CA LYS A 330 -13.47 9.59 -20.40
C LYS A 330 -14.82 9.88 -19.77
N ASN A 331 -15.70 8.88 -19.69
CA ASN A 331 -17.04 9.00 -19.12
C ASN A 331 -17.03 9.11 -17.58
N HIS A 332 -15.96 8.69 -16.91
CA HIS A 332 -15.83 8.68 -15.46
C HIS A 332 -14.83 9.71 -14.93
N LYS A 333 -14.38 10.66 -15.76
CA LYS A 333 -13.45 11.74 -15.36
C LYS A 333 -13.92 12.60 -14.19
N TYR A 334 -15.21 12.55 -13.82
CA TYR A 334 -15.73 13.24 -12.63
C TYR A 334 -15.14 12.71 -11.30
N LEU A 335 -14.53 11.51 -11.33
CA LEU A 335 -13.80 10.94 -10.17
C LEU A 335 -12.44 11.62 -9.95
N ILE A 336 -11.96 12.35 -10.94
CA ILE A 336 -10.72 13.10 -10.94
C ILE A 336 -11.05 14.56 -11.26
N ARG A 337 -11.71 15.27 -10.33
CA ARG A 337 -12.00 16.69 -10.46
C ARG A 337 -10.77 17.52 -10.09
N ASP A 338 -10.75 18.78 -10.52
CA ASP A 338 -9.75 19.79 -10.17
C ASP A 338 -8.32 19.58 -10.75
N GLN A 339 -8.10 18.55 -11.58
CA GLN A 339 -6.83 18.38 -12.30
C GLN A 339 -6.89 19.04 -13.66
N ILE A 340 -5.78 19.67 -14.06
CA ILE A 340 -5.64 20.26 -15.40
C ILE A 340 -5.41 19.16 -16.44
N SER A 341 -4.59 18.15 -16.09
CA SER A 341 -4.25 17.07 -16.99
C SER A 341 -4.34 15.72 -16.27
N VAL A 342 -4.83 14.72 -17.00
CA VAL A 342 -4.76 13.30 -16.61
C VAL A 342 -4.41 12.51 -17.86
N SER A 343 -3.36 11.68 -17.79
CA SER A 343 -3.07 10.69 -18.83
C SER A 343 -3.10 9.27 -18.26
N VAL A 344 -3.44 8.31 -19.11
CA VAL A 344 -3.34 6.87 -18.82
C VAL A 344 -2.49 6.24 -19.90
N ASN A 345 -1.41 5.60 -19.52
CA ASN A 345 -0.38 5.08 -20.39
C ASN A 345 -0.21 3.59 -20.12
N CYS A 346 -0.37 2.77 -21.14
CA CYS A 346 -0.19 1.32 -21.10
C CYS A 346 1.25 0.95 -21.42
N MET A 347 1.82 0.03 -20.69
CA MET A 347 3.10 -0.62 -21.00
C MET A 347 3.24 -1.88 -20.18
N ASP A 348 4.16 -2.74 -20.55
CA ASP A 348 4.59 -3.87 -19.73
C ASP A 348 5.89 -3.53 -18.95
N ARG A 349 6.30 -4.41 -18.07
CA ARG A 349 7.47 -4.25 -17.21
C ARG A 349 8.81 -4.18 -17.98
N SER A 350 8.86 -4.75 -19.17
CA SER A 350 10.05 -4.85 -20.03
C SER A 350 10.11 -3.77 -21.11
N ALA A 351 8.99 -3.07 -21.36
CA ALA A 351 8.88 -2.11 -22.45
C ALA A 351 9.54 -0.77 -22.09
N GLU A 352 10.31 -0.24 -23.04
CA GLU A 352 10.81 1.13 -22.97
C GLU A 352 9.78 2.13 -23.51
N GLU A 353 8.82 1.63 -24.29
CA GLU A 353 7.76 2.41 -24.91
C GLU A 353 6.45 2.30 -24.14
N ALA A 354 5.73 3.40 -24.03
CA ALA A 354 4.38 3.46 -23.50
C ALA A 354 3.41 3.87 -24.59
N ILE A 355 2.16 3.42 -24.46
CA ILE A 355 1.07 3.80 -25.35
C ILE A 355 0.07 4.62 -24.54
N CYS A 356 -0.07 5.90 -24.85
CA CYS A 356 -1.08 6.76 -24.24
C CYS A 356 -2.46 6.41 -24.80
N ILE A 357 -3.34 5.87 -23.95
CA ILE A 357 -4.70 5.50 -24.32
C ILE A 357 -5.74 6.56 -23.94
N TYR A 358 -5.39 7.45 -23.04
CA TYR A 358 -6.24 8.55 -22.61
C TYR A 358 -5.38 9.76 -22.20
N LEU A 359 -5.75 10.94 -22.71
CA LEU A 359 -5.17 12.21 -22.29
C LEU A 359 -6.29 13.26 -22.24
N LYS A 360 -6.55 13.83 -21.05
CA LYS A 360 -7.57 14.86 -20.84
C LYS A 360 -7.27 16.09 -21.68
N ASP A 361 -8.31 16.61 -22.35
CA ASP A 361 -8.29 17.80 -23.22
C ASP A 361 -7.48 17.67 -24.53
N TYR A 362 -6.73 16.59 -24.69
CA TYR A 362 -6.18 16.16 -25.97
C TYR A 362 -6.94 14.92 -26.39
N LEU A 363 -8.06 15.11 -27.09
CA LEU A 363 -8.74 14.01 -27.75
C LEU A 363 -7.85 13.52 -28.88
N ILE A 364 -7.07 12.54 -28.59
CA ILE A 364 -6.59 11.60 -29.57
C ILE A 364 -7.88 10.91 -30.01
N ASN A 365 -8.35 11.15 -31.21
CA ASN A 365 -9.64 10.70 -31.78
C ASN A 365 -9.76 9.16 -31.82
N GLY A 366 -9.63 8.49 -30.67
CA GLY A 366 -9.57 7.04 -30.56
C GLY A 366 -8.23 6.41 -30.97
N GLU A 367 -7.24 7.19 -31.37
CA GLU A 367 -5.90 6.69 -31.72
C GLU A 367 -4.98 6.72 -30.51
N SER A 368 -4.37 5.57 -30.21
CA SER A 368 -3.32 5.41 -29.20
C SER A 368 -2.04 6.09 -29.71
N VAL A 369 -1.34 6.82 -28.84
CA VAL A 369 -0.07 7.48 -29.19
C VAL A 369 1.08 6.79 -28.49
N PRO A 370 1.99 6.12 -29.23
CA PRO A 370 3.20 5.56 -28.66
C PRO A 370 4.21 6.68 -28.32
N PHE A 371 4.96 6.51 -27.22
CA PHE A 371 6.01 7.40 -26.81
C PHE A 371 7.00 6.67 -25.88
N ARG A 372 8.19 7.23 -25.66
CA ARG A 372 9.15 6.67 -24.72
C ARG A 372 8.62 6.84 -23.28
N ALA A 373 8.47 5.75 -22.53
CA ALA A 373 7.85 5.76 -21.20
C ALA A 373 8.48 6.77 -20.23
N ARG A 374 9.81 6.89 -20.26
CA ARG A 374 10.56 7.85 -19.43
C ARG A 374 10.34 9.31 -19.81
N ASP A 375 9.65 9.61 -20.91
CA ASP A 375 9.24 10.98 -21.25
C ASP A 375 7.99 11.42 -20.46
N ILE A 376 7.29 10.45 -19.84
CA ILE A 376 6.12 10.63 -18.98
C ILE A 376 4.87 11.08 -19.75
N TYR A 377 5.04 11.84 -20.81
CA TYR A 377 4.01 12.29 -21.72
C TYR A 377 4.44 12.12 -23.19
N PRO A 378 3.50 11.87 -24.11
CA PRO A 378 3.80 11.88 -25.55
C PRO A 378 4.21 13.28 -26.04
N ASP A 379 4.99 13.36 -27.11
CA ASP A 379 5.54 14.61 -27.67
C ASP A 379 4.45 15.62 -28.05
N VAL A 380 3.25 15.15 -28.39
CA VAL A 380 2.10 16.00 -28.70
C VAL A 380 1.58 16.79 -27.49
N PHE A 381 2.04 16.44 -26.28
CA PHE A 381 1.59 17.07 -25.05
C PHE A 381 2.35 18.38 -24.80
N SER A 382 1.59 19.45 -24.54
CA SER A 382 2.14 20.71 -24.06
C SER A 382 1.78 20.91 -22.60
N PHE A 383 2.79 21.14 -21.76
CA PHE A 383 2.56 21.34 -20.32
C PHE A 383 1.69 22.57 -20.02
N GLY A 384 1.66 23.60 -20.91
CA GLY A 384 0.85 24.80 -20.70
C GLY A 384 1.00 25.38 -19.28
N ALA A 385 -0.11 25.43 -18.55
CA ALA A 385 -0.16 25.90 -17.17
C ALA A 385 0.27 24.86 -16.11
N ILE A 386 0.58 23.61 -16.51
CA ILE A 386 0.91 22.54 -15.57
C ILE A 386 2.31 22.79 -14.99
N LYS A 387 2.41 22.83 -13.67
CA LYS A 387 3.64 23.01 -12.91
C LYS A 387 4.02 21.77 -12.10
N ASN A 388 3.02 21.04 -11.62
CA ASN A 388 3.19 19.89 -10.72
C ASN A 388 2.55 18.66 -11.33
N VAL A 389 3.30 17.57 -11.46
CA VAL A 389 2.85 16.31 -12.04
C VAL A 389 3.05 15.21 -11.00
N HIS A 390 2.04 14.40 -10.80
CA HIS A 390 2.13 13.14 -10.05
C HIS A 390 2.10 11.97 -11.03
N VAL A 391 2.99 11.00 -10.81
CA VAL A 391 3.11 9.78 -11.61
C VAL A 391 2.79 8.60 -10.70
N LEU A 392 1.74 7.85 -11.05
CA LEU A 392 1.23 6.72 -10.29
C LEU A 392 1.34 5.45 -11.12
N PRO A 393 1.82 4.33 -10.59
CA PRO A 393 1.83 3.05 -11.28
C PRO A 393 0.41 2.51 -11.46
N LEU A 394 0.19 1.78 -12.53
CA LEU A 394 -0.99 0.97 -12.78
C LEU A 394 -0.57 -0.50 -12.64
N VAL A 395 -0.71 -1.03 -11.44
CA VAL A 395 -0.27 -2.37 -11.07
C VAL A 395 -1.43 -3.15 -10.46
N PHE A 396 -1.55 -4.42 -10.83
CA PHE A 396 -2.50 -5.36 -10.24
C PHE A 396 -1.85 -6.74 -10.12
N ASP A 397 -1.89 -7.33 -8.92
CA ASP A 397 -1.33 -8.65 -8.60
C ASP A 397 0.10 -8.88 -9.14
N LYS A 398 0.99 -7.89 -8.91
CA LYS A 398 2.40 -7.84 -9.36
C LYS A 398 2.61 -7.65 -10.87
N GLU A 399 1.54 -7.56 -11.65
CA GLU A 399 1.63 -7.24 -13.07
C GLU A 399 1.57 -5.73 -13.28
N VAL A 400 2.52 -5.22 -14.06
CA VAL A 400 2.62 -3.80 -14.42
C VAL A 400 1.89 -3.56 -15.73
N TYR A 401 0.86 -2.72 -15.71
CA TYR A 401 0.08 -2.35 -16.89
C TYR A 401 0.48 -0.99 -17.45
N GLY A 402 1.22 -0.21 -16.69
CA GLY A 402 1.64 1.12 -17.09
C GLY A 402 1.60 2.13 -15.96
N PHE A 403 1.30 3.37 -16.28
CA PHE A 403 1.23 4.45 -15.30
C PHE A 403 0.17 5.50 -15.67
N MET A 404 -0.32 6.18 -14.65
CA MET A 404 -1.21 7.33 -14.77
C MET A 404 -0.47 8.60 -14.34
N THR A 405 -0.68 9.70 -15.06
CA THR A 405 -0.19 11.00 -14.63
C THR A 405 -1.34 11.93 -14.27
N ILE A 406 -1.10 12.79 -13.28
CA ILE A 406 -2.06 13.81 -12.86
C ILE A 406 -1.32 15.15 -12.77
N GLY A 407 -1.77 16.15 -13.53
CA GLY A 407 -1.14 17.47 -13.60
C GLY A 407 -1.96 18.56 -12.96
N TYR A 408 -1.28 19.47 -12.22
CA TYR A 408 -1.86 20.60 -11.51
C TYR A 408 -1.14 21.91 -11.87
N ALA A 409 -1.90 23.03 -11.92
CA ALA A 409 -1.33 24.37 -12.11
C ALA A 409 -0.70 24.93 -10.84
N GLU A 410 -1.26 24.56 -9.70
CA GLU A 410 -0.86 25.01 -8.37
C GLU A 410 -0.39 23.85 -7.52
N GLU A 411 0.04 24.13 -6.29
CA GLU A 411 0.43 23.10 -5.35
C GLU A 411 -0.77 22.21 -5.02
N ASN A 412 -0.64 20.92 -5.22
CA ASN A 412 -1.69 19.97 -4.90
C ASN A 412 -1.11 18.55 -4.74
N VAL A 413 -1.85 17.71 -4.04
CA VAL A 413 -1.63 16.27 -3.93
C VAL A 413 -2.85 15.53 -4.47
N TYR A 414 -2.66 14.34 -5.00
CA TYR A 414 -3.79 13.58 -5.49
C TYR A 414 -4.63 13.01 -4.35
N THR A 415 -5.94 12.94 -4.56
CA THR A 415 -6.90 12.45 -3.58
C THR A 415 -6.95 10.93 -3.52
N LEU A 416 -7.51 10.38 -2.44
CA LEU A 416 -7.83 8.96 -2.33
C LEU A 416 -8.67 8.47 -3.53
N HIS A 417 -9.51 9.30 -4.12
CA HIS A 417 -10.29 8.97 -5.31
C HIS A 417 -9.44 8.74 -6.54
N ALA A 418 -8.42 9.60 -6.76
CA ALA A 418 -7.50 9.42 -7.87
C ALA A 418 -6.72 8.12 -7.73
N LYS A 419 -6.30 7.79 -6.52
CA LYS A 419 -5.65 6.54 -6.16
C LYS A 419 -6.54 5.33 -6.46
N GLN A 420 -7.79 5.33 -5.97
CA GLN A 420 -8.77 4.28 -6.25
C GLN A 420 -9.09 4.17 -7.73
N PHE A 421 -9.07 5.29 -8.45
CA PHE A 421 -9.30 5.32 -9.88
C PHE A 421 -8.15 4.64 -10.63
N ALA A 422 -6.88 4.93 -10.28
CA ALA A 422 -5.71 4.27 -10.85
C ALA A 422 -5.77 2.75 -10.66
N ASN A 423 -6.05 2.29 -9.44
CA ASN A 423 -6.17 0.86 -9.13
C ASN A 423 -7.27 0.17 -9.95
N ARG A 424 -8.41 0.84 -10.15
CA ARG A 424 -9.50 0.29 -10.96
C ARG A 424 -9.17 0.23 -12.45
N ILE A 425 -8.42 1.21 -12.96
CA ILE A 425 -7.92 1.15 -14.34
C ILE A 425 -7.00 -0.06 -14.50
N ALA A 426 -6.09 -0.32 -13.56
CA ALA A 426 -5.22 -1.49 -13.59
C ALA A 426 -6.04 -2.80 -13.59
N ILE A 427 -7.10 -2.90 -12.77
CA ILE A 427 -8.05 -4.03 -12.82
C ILE A 427 -8.72 -4.14 -14.19
N GLY A 428 -9.12 -3.03 -14.80
CA GLY A 428 -9.71 -3.01 -16.15
C GLY A 428 -8.75 -3.55 -17.22
N MET A 429 -7.48 -3.19 -17.12
CA MET A 429 -6.42 -3.69 -18.00
C MET A 429 -6.19 -5.20 -17.80
N GLU A 430 -6.20 -5.69 -16.57
CA GLU A 430 -6.13 -7.13 -16.30
C GLU A 430 -7.32 -7.89 -16.89
N ILE A 431 -8.53 -7.35 -16.78
CA ILE A 431 -9.72 -7.96 -17.37
C ILE A 431 -9.58 -8.08 -18.89
N LEU A 432 -9.02 -7.06 -19.56
CA LEU A 432 -8.77 -7.10 -21.00
C LEU A 432 -7.73 -8.16 -21.35
N ARG A 433 -6.60 -8.18 -20.64
CA ARG A 433 -5.53 -9.17 -20.84
C ARG A 433 -6.05 -10.62 -20.71
N VAL A 434 -6.78 -10.91 -19.64
CA VAL A 434 -7.34 -12.26 -19.42
C VAL A 434 -8.33 -12.66 -20.52
N ARG A 435 -9.08 -11.69 -21.08
CA ARG A 435 -9.99 -11.95 -22.20
C ARG A 435 -9.26 -12.20 -23.50
N GLU A 436 -8.23 -11.41 -23.77
CA GLU A 436 -7.37 -11.59 -24.97
C GLU A 436 -6.67 -12.95 -24.93
N ASP A 437 -6.12 -13.34 -23.77
CA ASP A 437 -5.51 -14.66 -23.58
C ASP A 437 -6.53 -15.79 -23.82
N ALA A 438 -7.73 -15.67 -23.26
CA ALA A 438 -8.78 -16.66 -23.44
C ALA A 438 -9.30 -16.75 -24.89
N GLU A 439 -9.32 -15.63 -25.62
CA GLU A 439 -9.70 -15.59 -27.03
C GLU A 439 -8.58 -16.17 -27.91
N ALA A 440 -7.31 -15.85 -27.61
CA ALA A 440 -6.16 -16.45 -28.27
C ALA A 440 -6.12 -17.98 -28.08
N GLU A 441 -6.38 -18.47 -26.87
CA GLU A 441 -6.50 -19.91 -26.59
C GLU A 441 -7.63 -20.56 -27.41
N ARG A 442 -8.80 -19.88 -27.53
CA ARG A 442 -9.91 -20.37 -28.36
C ARG A 442 -9.57 -20.42 -29.84
N LEU A 443 -8.90 -19.38 -30.35
CA LEU A 443 -8.47 -19.33 -31.75
C LEU A 443 -7.41 -20.40 -32.06
N LEU A 444 -6.44 -20.63 -31.18
CA LEU A 444 -5.46 -21.70 -31.29
C LEU A 444 -6.12 -23.09 -31.26
N ALA A 445 -7.14 -23.27 -30.42
CA ALA A 445 -7.91 -24.51 -30.37
C ALA A 445 -8.83 -24.70 -31.62
N ALA A 446 -9.17 -23.63 -32.32
CA ALA A 446 -10.00 -23.65 -33.53
C ALA A 446 -9.19 -23.82 -34.83
N VAL A 447 -7.84 -23.71 -34.79
CA VAL A 447 -6.99 -23.95 -35.96
C VAL A 447 -7.02 -25.45 -36.28
N PRO A 448 -7.50 -25.89 -37.47
CA PRO A 448 -7.49 -27.30 -37.84
C PRO A 448 -6.03 -27.75 -37.97
N ILE A 449 -5.61 -28.67 -37.15
CA ILE A 449 -4.34 -29.35 -37.35
C ILE A 449 -4.50 -30.20 -38.61
N GLN A 450 -3.89 -29.79 -39.73
CA GLN A 450 -3.79 -30.60 -40.93
C GLN A 450 -2.80 -31.76 -40.62
N THR A 451 -3.33 -32.85 -40.07
CA THR A 451 -2.61 -34.10 -39.95
C THR A 451 -3.03 -35.01 -41.08
N GLU A 452 -2.09 -35.43 -41.90
CA GLU A 452 -2.30 -36.31 -43.06
C GLU A 452 -2.62 -37.81 -42.69
N GLN A 453 -2.96 -38.12 -41.45
CA GLN A 453 -3.38 -39.48 -41.08
C GLN A 453 -4.49 -39.52 -40.00
N PRO A 454 -5.54 -40.34 -40.19
CA PRO A 454 -6.71 -40.40 -39.27
C PRO A 454 -6.45 -41.11 -37.94
N ALA A 455 -5.28 -41.70 -37.72
CA ALA A 455 -4.98 -42.45 -36.50
C ALA A 455 -4.52 -41.58 -35.31
N ASP A 456 -4.04 -40.34 -35.58
CA ASP A 456 -3.48 -39.46 -34.53
C ASP A 456 -4.53 -38.58 -33.86
N LEU A 457 -5.73 -38.47 -34.41
CA LEU A 457 -6.82 -37.64 -33.86
C LEU A 457 -7.39 -38.14 -32.53
N LEU A 458 -7.28 -39.42 -32.25
CA LEU A 458 -7.75 -40.04 -30.98
C LEU A 458 -6.76 -39.83 -29.83
N THR A 459 -5.46 -39.75 -30.13
CA THR A 459 -4.42 -39.48 -29.14
C THR A 459 -4.28 -38.00 -28.82
N ALA A 460 -4.45 -37.12 -29.79
CA ALA A 460 -4.41 -35.66 -29.58
C ALA A 460 -5.54 -35.12 -28.69
N ASN A 461 -6.74 -35.68 -28.78
CA ASN A 461 -7.88 -35.29 -27.91
C ASN A 461 -7.73 -35.81 -26.46
N LEU A 462 -6.90 -36.81 -26.21
CA LEU A 462 -6.55 -37.27 -24.86
C LEU A 462 -5.48 -36.40 -24.19
N ASP A 463 -4.60 -35.76 -24.98
CA ASP A 463 -3.56 -34.88 -24.45
C ASP A 463 -4.04 -33.43 -24.10
N LEU A 464 -5.08 -32.94 -24.77
CA LEU A 464 -5.67 -31.62 -24.49
C LEU A 464 -6.43 -31.52 -23.16
N LYS A 465 -6.89 -32.64 -22.59
CA LYS A 465 -7.42 -32.70 -21.21
C LYS A 465 -6.30 -32.66 -20.14
N LYS A 466 -5.04 -32.76 -20.52
CA LYS A 466 -3.87 -32.79 -19.61
C LYS A 466 -3.24 -31.42 -19.31
N THR A 467 -3.76 -30.30 -19.80
CA THR A 467 -3.05 -29.00 -19.73
C THR A 467 -3.52 -28.04 -18.63
N ALA A 468 -4.36 -28.42 -17.67
CA ALA A 468 -4.60 -27.59 -16.49
C ALA A 468 -3.36 -27.60 -15.57
N ALA A 469 -2.42 -26.69 -15.76
CA ALA A 469 -1.21 -26.59 -14.93
C ALA A 469 -1.45 -25.95 -13.55
N ALA A 470 -2.68 -25.52 -13.25
CA ALA A 470 -3.01 -24.81 -12.02
C ALA A 470 -4.47 -25.01 -11.59
N VAL A 471 -4.76 -24.77 -10.31
CA VAL A 471 -6.10 -24.78 -9.71
C VAL A 471 -6.43 -23.39 -9.16
N LEU A 472 -7.72 -23.01 -9.22
CA LEU A 472 -8.21 -21.77 -8.62
C LEU A 472 -8.62 -22.03 -7.17
N VAL A 473 -7.99 -21.34 -6.23
CA VAL A 473 -8.28 -21.39 -4.80
C VAL A 473 -8.91 -20.10 -4.32
N MET A 474 -9.79 -20.17 -3.34
CA MET A 474 -10.37 -18.99 -2.70
C MET A 474 -9.47 -18.56 -1.54
N HIS A 475 -8.95 -17.33 -1.61
CA HIS A 475 -8.15 -16.72 -0.58
C HIS A 475 -8.67 -15.30 -0.30
N ASN A 476 -9.05 -15.01 0.95
CA ASN A 476 -9.59 -13.71 1.38
C ASN A 476 -10.71 -13.15 0.49
N GLY A 477 -11.61 -14.02 0.01
CA GLY A 477 -12.72 -13.62 -0.85
C GLY A 477 -12.38 -13.47 -2.34
N SER A 478 -11.13 -13.73 -2.73
CA SER A 478 -10.64 -13.67 -4.10
C SER A 478 -10.28 -15.06 -4.62
N MET A 479 -10.40 -15.28 -5.93
CA MET A 479 -9.95 -16.52 -6.58
C MET A 479 -8.51 -16.34 -7.08
N THR A 480 -7.60 -17.14 -6.54
CA THR A 480 -6.17 -17.12 -6.89
C THR A 480 -5.79 -18.38 -7.65
N LYS A 481 -5.01 -18.23 -8.73
CA LYS A 481 -4.49 -19.36 -9.51
C LYS A 481 -3.24 -19.92 -8.83
N VAL A 482 -3.27 -21.19 -8.44
CA VAL A 482 -2.17 -21.88 -7.79
C VAL A 482 -1.64 -22.98 -8.69
N PRO A 483 -0.35 -23.00 -9.05
CA PRO A 483 0.26 -24.09 -9.80
C PRO A 483 0.07 -25.43 -9.06
N LEU A 484 -0.30 -26.48 -9.78
CA LEU A 484 -0.51 -27.82 -9.20
C LEU A 484 0.74 -28.38 -8.52
N GLU A 485 1.91 -27.97 -8.97
CA GLU A 485 3.17 -28.32 -8.33
C GLU A 485 3.34 -27.81 -6.90
N ASN A 486 2.61 -26.74 -6.53
CA ASN A 486 2.61 -26.18 -5.19
C ASN A 486 1.56 -26.80 -4.27
N VAL A 487 0.63 -27.60 -4.82
CA VAL A 487 -0.40 -28.28 -4.05
C VAL A 487 0.16 -29.57 -3.47
N LEU A 488 0.00 -29.71 -2.14
CA LEU A 488 0.38 -30.92 -1.39
C LEU A 488 -0.67 -32.00 -1.53
N TYR A 489 -1.92 -31.63 -1.30
CA TYR A 489 -3.10 -32.51 -1.43
C TYR A 489 -4.39 -31.70 -1.53
N PHE A 490 -5.47 -32.33 -1.92
CA PHE A 490 -6.84 -31.82 -1.81
C PHE A 490 -7.60 -32.61 -0.77
N GLU A 491 -8.40 -31.92 0.05
CA GLU A 491 -9.20 -32.53 1.12
C GLU A 491 -10.64 -32.03 1.08
N ALA A 492 -11.60 -32.96 1.12
CA ALA A 492 -13.01 -32.65 1.33
C ALA A 492 -13.34 -32.67 2.83
N PHE A 493 -13.79 -31.55 3.36
CA PHE A 493 -14.19 -31.37 4.74
C PHE A 493 -15.49 -30.54 4.82
N GLU A 494 -16.49 -30.96 5.59
CA GLU A 494 -17.78 -30.28 5.80
C GLU A 494 -18.45 -29.77 4.50
N LYS A 495 -18.55 -30.65 3.49
CA LYS A 495 -19.12 -30.35 2.15
C LYS A 495 -18.35 -29.33 1.30
N ARG A 496 -17.16 -28.91 1.73
CA ARG A 496 -16.24 -28.05 0.98
C ARG A 496 -15.00 -28.83 0.62
N VAL A 497 -14.27 -28.35 -0.37
CA VAL A 497 -12.99 -28.94 -0.78
C VAL A 497 -11.89 -27.88 -0.65
N PHE A 498 -10.76 -28.29 -0.11
CA PHE A 498 -9.63 -27.41 0.14
C PHE A 498 -8.38 -27.93 -0.59
N ALA A 499 -7.61 -27.03 -1.15
CA ALA A 499 -6.25 -27.27 -1.60
C ALA A 499 -5.28 -26.94 -0.46
N ALA A 500 -4.47 -27.89 -0.04
CA ALA A 500 -3.44 -27.72 0.96
C ALA A 500 -2.10 -27.32 0.28
N LEU A 501 -1.54 -26.21 0.71
CA LEU A 501 -0.27 -25.64 0.30
C LEU A 501 0.65 -25.51 1.53
N LYS A 502 1.93 -25.26 1.34
CA LYS A 502 2.84 -24.92 2.47
C LYS A 502 2.40 -23.71 3.27
N SER A 503 1.66 -22.78 2.65
CA SER A 503 1.13 -21.55 3.26
C SER A 503 -0.20 -21.71 3.98
N GLY A 504 -0.88 -22.87 3.87
CA GLY A 504 -2.18 -23.13 4.50
C GLY A 504 -3.16 -23.87 3.59
N LYS A 505 -4.42 -23.99 4.04
CA LYS A 505 -5.50 -24.64 3.30
C LYS A 505 -6.45 -23.58 2.72
N TYR A 506 -6.77 -23.69 1.43
CA TYR A 506 -7.58 -22.74 0.68
C TYR A 506 -8.76 -23.42 0.02
N GLU A 507 -9.95 -22.85 0.17
CA GLU A 507 -11.18 -23.42 -0.39
C GLU A 507 -11.18 -23.37 -1.93
N ILE A 508 -11.68 -24.42 -2.57
CA ILE A 508 -11.84 -24.51 -4.03
C ILE A 508 -13.28 -24.87 -4.39
N LYS A 509 -13.71 -24.53 -5.60
CA LYS A 509 -15.09 -24.76 -6.04
C LYS A 509 -15.33 -26.17 -6.56
N GLN A 510 -14.28 -26.85 -7.03
CA GLN A 510 -14.37 -28.19 -7.62
C GLN A 510 -14.63 -29.24 -6.55
N ARG A 511 -15.42 -30.25 -6.88
CA ARG A 511 -15.61 -31.43 -6.03
C ARG A 511 -14.39 -32.36 -6.15
N ILE A 512 -14.17 -33.19 -5.12
CA ILE A 512 -12.99 -34.09 -5.09
C ILE A 512 -13.00 -35.12 -6.24
N CYS A 513 -14.19 -35.55 -6.71
CA CYS A 513 -14.33 -36.43 -7.87
C CYS A 513 -14.00 -35.70 -9.20
N GLU A 514 -14.40 -34.45 -9.34
CA GLU A 514 -14.07 -33.62 -10.50
C GLU A 514 -12.57 -33.37 -10.58
N LEU A 515 -11.91 -33.14 -9.44
CA LEU A 515 -10.45 -33.02 -9.36
C LEU A 515 -9.75 -34.34 -9.72
N GLU A 516 -10.24 -35.46 -9.26
CA GLU A 516 -9.71 -36.78 -9.58
C GLU A 516 -9.74 -37.01 -11.08
N ASP A 517 -10.86 -36.69 -11.75
CA ASP A 517 -11.01 -36.78 -13.20
C ASP A 517 -10.10 -35.80 -13.95
N MET A 518 -10.02 -34.54 -13.51
CA MET A 518 -9.20 -33.49 -14.09
C MET A 518 -7.69 -33.77 -13.95
N LEU A 519 -7.28 -34.42 -12.87
CA LEU A 519 -5.90 -34.68 -12.51
C LEU A 519 -5.46 -36.10 -12.84
N ASN A 520 -6.31 -36.86 -13.52
CA ASN A 520 -5.97 -38.22 -13.96
C ASN A 520 -4.74 -38.18 -14.88
N GLY A 521 -3.70 -38.98 -14.53
CA GLY A 521 -2.41 -38.97 -15.21
C GLY A 521 -1.39 -37.94 -14.74
N ARG A 522 -1.67 -37.14 -13.67
CA ARG A 522 -0.79 -36.09 -13.13
C ARG A 522 -0.19 -36.39 -11.77
N LYS A 523 0.05 -37.64 -11.47
CA LYS A 523 0.62 -38.03 -10.17
C LYS A 523 -0.16 -37.54 -8.95
N PHE A 524 -1.49 -37.26 -9.11
CA PHE A 524 -2.42 -37.09 -8.00
C PHE A 524 -3.21 -38.38 -7.85
N ILE A 525 -3.21 -38.96 -6.65
CA ILE A 525 -3.94 -40.20 -6.38
C ILE A 525 -4.84 -40.06 -5.15
N ARG A 526 -5.94 -40.77 -5.20
CA ARG A 526 -6.88 -40.82 -4.09
C ARG A 526 -6.38 -41.76 -3.01
N ILE A 527 -6.24 -41.27 -1.78
CA ILE A 527 -5.80 -42.07 -0.62
C ILE A 527 -6.88 -42.33 0.41
N SER A 528 -8.00 -41.59 0.30
CA SER A 528 -9.21 -41.82 1.10
C SER A 528 -10.47 -41.29 0.38
N ARG A 529 -11.66 -41.47 0.97
CA ARG A 529 -12.90 -40.88 0.43
C ARG A 529 -12.85 -39.36 0.29
N SER A 530 -12.01 -38.69 1.09
CA SER A 530 -11.95 -37.24 1.18
C SER A 530 -10.60 -36.63 0.79
N VAL A 531 -9.59 -37.43 0.44
CA VAL A 531 -8.22 -36.90 0.19
C VAL A 531 -7.66 -37.42 -1.13
N LEU A 532 -7.17 -36.47 -1.94
CA LEU A 532 -6.43 -36.68 -3.19
C LEU A 532 -5.02 -36.09 -3.00
N VAL A 533 -3.97 -36.91 -2.96
CA VAL A 533 -2.59 -36.50 -2.65
C VAL A 533 -1.72 -36.35 -3.88
N ASN A 534 -0.82 -35.36 -3.88
CA ASN A 534 0.20 -35.17 -4.89
C ASN A 534 1.39 -36.09 -4.61
N MET A 535 1.57 -37.12 -5.41
CA MET A 535 2.64 -38.10 -5.23
C MET A 535 4.05 -37.51 -5.34
N ASN A 536 4.24 -36.43 -6.09
CA ASN A 536 5.52 -35.71 -6.15
C ASN A 536 5.89 -35.02 -4.80
N LYS A 537 4.95 -34.93 -3.87
CA LYS A 537 5.15 -34.35 -2.54
C LYS A 537 5.20 -35.39 -1.42
N VAL A 538 4.97 -36.66 -1.75
CA VAL A 538 5.09 -37.77 -0.80
C VAL A 538 6.55 -38.21 -0.72
N VAL A 539 7.12 -38.18 0.47
CA VAL A 539 8.52 -38.59 0.73
C VAL A 539 8.63 -40.05 1.23
N GLY A 540 7.51 -40.64 1.61
CA GLY A 540 7.46 -42.02 2.08
C GLY A 540 6.17 -42.34 2.83
N TYR A 541 6.14 -43.47 3.51
CA TYR A 541 5.04 -43.87 4.38
C TYR A 541 5.54 -44.56 5.65
N LYS A 542 4.68 -44.53 6.69
CA LYS A 542 4.92 -45.26 7.93
C LYS A 542 3.66 -45.98 8.40
N THR A 543 3.82 -46.97 9.27
CA THR A 543 2.69 -47.67 9.88
C THR A 543 2.40 -47.00 11.24
N GLY A 544 1.20 -46.49 11.42
CA GLY A 544 0.73 -45.93 12.70
C GLY A 544 0.36 -47.00 13.74
N VAL A 545 0.01 -46.57 14.95
CA VAL A 545 -0.25 -47.43 16.14
C VAL A 545 -1.31 -48.50 15.87
N ASP A 546 -2.33 -48.21 15.04
CA ASP A 546 -3.44 -49.12 14.72
C ASP A 546 -3.27 -49.87 13.41
N ARG A 547 -2.02 -50.13 12.97
CA ARG A 547 -1.69 -50.67 11.64
C ARG A 547 -2.27 -49.87 10.48
N THR A 548 -2.57 -48.57 10.70
CA THR A 548 -2.96 -47.66 9.64
C THR A 548 -1.75 -47.19 8.85
N LEU A 549 -1.88 -47.12 7.52
CA LEU A 549 -0.87 -46.55 6.66
C LEU A 549 -0.95 -45.02 6.68
N LEU A 550 0.16 -44.35 6.92
CA LEU A 550 0.27 -42.91 6.91
C LEU A 550 1.26 -42.49 5.79
N ALA A 551 0.78 -41.70 4.84
CA ALA A 551 1.63 -41.07 3.84
C ALA A 551 2.34 -39.86 4.49
N VAL A 552 3.65 -39.75 4.33
CA VAL A 552 4.46 -38.66 4.87
C VAL A 552 4.79 -37.70 3.73
N LEU A 553 4.42 -36.44 3.89
CA LEU A 553 4.65 -35.38 2.90
C LEU A 553 5.98 -34.65 3.13
N SER A 554 6.41 -33.90 2.12
CA SER A 554 7.68 -33.13 2.12
C SER A 554 7.74 -32.02 3.19
N ASP A 555 6.61 -31.58 3.73
CA ASP A 555 6.47 -30.65 4.85
C ASP A 555 6.34 -31.34 6.22
N LYS A 556 6.47 -32.68 6.23
CA LYS A 556 6.31 -33.57 7.39
C LYS A 556 4.87 -33.80 7.85
N GLU A 557 3.86 -33.28 7.14
CA GLU A 557 2.45 -33.61 7.42
C GLU A 557 2.19 -35.09 7.10
N GLU A 558 1.32 -35.72 7.87
CA GLU A 558 1.00 -37.14 7.79
C GLU A 558 -0.47 -37.33 7.43
N LEU A 559 -0.74 -37.95 6.30
CA LEU A 559 -2.08 -38.21 5.82
C LEU A 559 -2.45 -39.68 5.96
N ARG A 560 -3.64 -39.94 6.51
CA ARG A 560 -4.14 -41.32 6.67
C ARG A 560 -4.57 -41.90 5.33
N VAL A 561 -3.97 -43.03 4.93
CA VAL A 561 -4.38 -43.80 3.76
C VAL A 561 -5.40 -44.84 4.19
N SER A 562 -6.58 -44.86 3.56
CA SER A 562 -7.62 -45.84 3.87
C SER A 562 -7.23 -47.24 3.35
N ARG A 563 -7.76 -48.28 3.99
CA ARG A 563 -7.45 -49.69 3.61
C ARG A 563 -7.75 -49.98 2.15
N THR A 564 -8.79 -49.40 1.59
CA THR A 564 -9.23 -49.59 0.20
C THR A 564 -8.29 -48.92 -0.82
N HIS A 565 -7.43 -48.00 -0.40
CA HIS A 565 -6.50 -47.26 -1.27
C HIS A 565 -5.04 -47.59 -1.00
N SER A 566 -4.74 -48.46 0.00
CA SER A 566 -3.38 -48.73 0.44
C SER A 566 -2.51 -49.40 -0.63
N ASP A 567 -3.08 -50.34 -1.39
CA ASP A 567 -2.32 -51.07 -2.41
C ASP A 567 -2.03 -50.17 -3.62
N ASN A 568 -3.02 -49.37 -4.05
CA ASN A 568 -2.84 -48.38 -5.12
C ASN A 568 -1.81 -47.32 -4.73
N PHE A 569 -1.86 -46.84 -3.46
CA PHE A 569 -0.86 -45.88 -2.95
C PHE A 569 0.56 -46.42 -2.98
N LYS A 570 0.78 -47.66 -2.47
CA LYS A 570 2.12 -48.28 -2.47
C LYS A 570 2.65 -48.47 -3.87
N LYS A 571 1.83 -49.01 -4.78
CA LYS A 571 2.19 -49.20 -6.18
C LYS A 571 2.65 -47.90 -6.85
N ASN A 572 1.89 -46.80 -6.66
CA ASN A 572 2.25 -45.52 -7.23
C ASN A 572 3.47 -44.87 -6.56
N LEU A 573 3.80 -45.23 -5.32
CA LEU A 573 5.01 -44.74 -4.65
C LEU A 573 6.28 -45.46 -5.16
N GLU A 574 6.18 -46.71 -5.61
CA GLU A 574 7.28 -47.46 -6.20
C GLU A 574 7.58 -47.04 -7.65
N GLU A 575 6.62 -46.36 -8.32
CA GLU A 575 6.72 -45.84 -9.67
C GLU A 575 7.23 -44.36 -9.73
N VAL A 576 7.40 -43.73 -8.60
CA VAL A 576 7.93 -42.35 -8.47
C VAL A 576 9.38 -42.36 -8.07
#